data_17aec3f716b22b4e858d445467137e9f
#
_entry.id   17aec3f716b22b4e858d445467137e9f
#
_cell.length_a   1.000
_cell.length_b   1.000
_cell.length_c   1.000
_cell.angle_alpha   90.00
_cell.angle_beta   90.00
_cell.angle_gamma   90.00
#
_symmetry.space_group_name_H-M   'P 1'
#
loop_
_entity.id
_entity.type
_entity.pdbx_description
1 polymer ?
#
loop_
_entity_poly.entity_id
_entity_poly.type
_entity_poly.pdbx_seq_one_letter_code
_entity_poly.pdbx_strand_id
1 'polypeptide(L)'
;DLNLQYPAGWLKARDIKFSQGYTRPGPRDFVGRAPLNQREAIALARYTLGVDPALVIALHTQGKAIYWKFQEDFVAGAQELGAEFARLSGYALEDTPYASSFAGYKDWFIKVWRRPGYTVECGSGQNPLPLSQFEEIYRAVLGILVTGATGLPG
;
A
#
# COMPACT_ATOMS: atom_id res chain seq x y z
N ASP A 1 -13.71 2.52 -3.58
CA ASP A 1 -12.26 2.35 -3.65
C ASP A 1 -11.83 1.25 -2.68
N LEU A 2 -11.23 0.17 -3.20
CA LEU A 2 -10.88 -1.00 -2.39
C LEU A 2 -9.74 -0.73 -1.41
N ASN A 3 -8.83 0.17 -1.74
CA ASN A 3 -7.74 0.55 -0.83
C ASN A 3 -8.14 1.60 0.23
N LEU A 4 -9.43 1.90 0.35
CA LEU A 4 -10.01 2.73 1.43
C LEU A 4 -11.00 1.92 2.28
N GLN A 5 -10.81 0.58 2.35
CA GLN A 5 -11.76 -0.33 3.01
C GLN A 5 -11.26 -0.88 4.35
N TYR A 6 -10.00 -0.64 4.72
CA TYR A 6 -9.41 -1.33 5.88
C TYR A 6 -9.56 -0.50 7.18
N PRO A 7 -9.73 -1.16 8.36
CA PRO A 7 -9.99 -0.48 9.63
C PRO A 7 -8.72 0.12 10.27
N ALA A 8 -7.96 0.88 9.48
CA ALA A 8 -6.79 1.65 9.89
C ALA A 8 -7.08 3.15 9.74
N GLY A 9 -7.77 3.75 10.71
CA GLY A 9 -8.19 5.15 10.62
C GLY A 9 -9.31 5.40 9.59
N TRP A 10 -10.18 4.43 9.35
CA TRP A 10 -11.24 4.52 8.32
C TRP A 10 -12.16 5.73 8.49
N LEU A 11 -12.56 6.07 9.73
CA LEU A 11 -13.36 7.27 9.98
C LEU A 11 -12.63 8.56 9.55
N LYS A 12 -11.31 8.61 9.78
CA LYS A 12 -10.48 9.73 9.34
C LYS A 12 -10.39 9.81 7.81
N ALA A 13 -10.19 8.66 7.14
CA ALA A 13 -10.24 8.59 5.68
C ALA A 13 -11.57 9.11 5.14
N ARG A 14 -12.69 8.67 5.75
CA ARG A 14 -14.03 9.13 5.38
C ARG A 14 -14.17 10.65 5.48
N ASP A 15 -13.76 11.22 6.60
CA ASP A 15 -13.91 12.66 6.85
C ASP A 15 -13.07 13.47 5.85
N ILE A 16 -11.84 13.03 5.56
CA ILE A 16 -10.98 13.64 4.54
C ILE A 16 -11.63 13.54 3.16
N LYS A 17 -12.04 12.34 2.73
CA LYS A 17 -12.61 12.13 1.40
C LYS A 17 -13.94 12.84 1.22
N PHE A 18 -14.77 12.90 2.26
CA PHE A 18 -16.04 13.65 2.24
C PHE A 18 -15.81 15.15 2.11
N SER A 19 -14.84 15.72 2.80
CA SER A 19 -14.47 17.14 2.65
C SER A 19 -13.94 17.48 1.26
N GLN A 20 -13.40 16.47 0.53
CA GLN A 20 -12.97 16.58 -0.86
C GLN A 20 -14.10 16.33 -1.87
N GLY A 21 -15.33 16.06 -1.43
CA GLY A 21 -16.51 15.85 -2.26
C GLY A 21 -16.81 14.39 -2.63
N TYR A 22 -16.03 13.41 -2.18
CA TYR A 22 -16.23 11.98 -2.48
C TYR A 22 -17.26 11.34 -1.53
N THR A 23 -18.48 11.85 -1.54
CA THR A 23 -19.56 11.46 -0.59
C THR A 23 -20.42 10.28 -1.06
N ARG A 24 -20.26 9.83 -2.31
CA ARG A 24 -21.08 8.79 -2.95
C ARG A 24 -20.23 7.89 -3.86
N PRO A 25 -20.73 6.68 -4.22
CA PRO A 25 -20.03 5.79 -5.13
C PRO A 25 -19.59 6.49 -6.41
N GLY A 26 -18.35 6.23 -6.81
CA GLY A 26 -17.69 6.80 -7.97
C GLY A 26 -16.49 5.93 -8.37
N PRO A 27 -15.76 6.30 -9.43
CA PRO A 27 -14.65 5.49 -9.95
C PRO A 27 -13.46 5.39 -9.00
N ARG A 28 -13.31 6.34 -8.05
CA ARG A 28 -12.22 6.36 -7.06
C ARG A 28 -12.62 7.17 -5.82
N ASP A 29 -11.82 7.06 -4.76
CA ASP A 29 -11.85 7.87 -3.54
C ASP A 29 -13.09 7.73 -2.64
N PHE A 30 -14.13 6.99 -3.04
CA PHE A 30 -15.25 6.71 -2.16
C PHE A 30 -14.90 5.58 -1.18
N VAL A 31 -14.96 5.88 0.11
CA VAL A 31 -14.53 4.96 1.19
C VAL A 31 -15.53 3.84 1.51
N GLY A 32 -16.72 3.85 0.91
CA GLY A 32 -17.79 2.92 1.26
C GLY A 32 -18.65 3.42 2.43
N ARG A 33 -19.57 2.56 2.89
CA ARG A 33 -20.49 2.86 4.01
C ARG A 33 -19.92 2.44 5.38
N ALA A 34 -19.01 1.48 5.37
CA ALA A 34 -18.33 0.93 6.54
C ALA A 34 -16.98 0.33 6.10
N PRO A 35 -16.01 0.13 7.00
CA PRO A 35 -14.81 -0.62 6.66
C PRO A 35 -15.18 -2.07 6.34
N LEU A 36 -14.39 -2.69 5.45
CA LEU A 36 -14.58 -4.09 5.01
C LEU A 36 -16.01 -4.40 4.55
N ASN A 37 -16.63 -3.52 3.77
CA ASN A 37 -17.96 -3.75 3.24
C ASN A 37 -17.96 -4.17 1.75
N GLN A 38 -16.78 -4.31 1.14
CA GLN A 38 -16.61 -4.83 -0.21
C GLN A 38 -16.06 -6.26 -0.14
N ARG A 39 -16.60 -7.15 -0.98
CA ARG A 39 -16.28 -8.59 -0.95
C ARG A 39 -14.80 -8.86 -1.16
N GLU A 40 -14.16 -8.11 -2.05
CA GLU A 40 -12.75 -8.21 -2.36
C GLU A 40 -11.88 -7.84 -1.15
N ALA A 41 -12.20 -6.75 -0.48
CA ALA A 41 -11.48 -6.32 0.73
C ALA A 41 -11.68 -7.32 1.89
N ILE A 42 -12.89 -7.87 2.05
CA ILE A 42 -13.17 -8.93 3.02
C ILE A 42 -12.37 -10.20 2.70
N ALA A 43 -12.33 -10.60 1.42
CA ALA A 43 -11.60 -11.79 0.99
C ALA A 43 -10.10 -11.66 1.26
N LEU A 44 -9.50 -10.51 0.89
CA LEU A 44 -8.09 -10.26 1.16
C LEU A 44 -7.80 -10.18 2.66
N ALA A 45 -8.65 -9.53 3.45
CA ALA A 45 -8.47 -9.48 4.90
C ALA A 45 -8.52 -10.87 5.54
N ARG A 46 -9.49 -11.72 5.16
CA ARG A 46 -9.57 -13.11 5.63
C ARG A 46 -8.38 -13.95 5.21
N TYR A 47 -7.93 -13.80 3.97
CA TYR A 47 -6.74 -14.48 3.47
C TYR A 47 -5.51 -14.10 4.30
N THR A 48 -5.30 -12.80 4.52
CA THR A 48 -4.18 -12.28 5.33
C THR A 48 -4.21 -12.82 6.76
N LEU A 49 -5.38 -12.87 7.38
CA LEU A 49 -5.56 -13.46 8.72
C LEU A 49 -5.23 -14.96 8.74
N GLY A 50 -5.57 -15.69 7.68
CA GLY A 50 -5.31 -17.14 7.59
C GLY A 50 -3.86 -17.49 7.27
N VAL A 51 -3.17 -16.65 6.48
CA VAL A 51 -1.76 -16.86 6.09
C VAL A 51 -0.79 -16.35 7.14
N ASP A 52 -1.17 -15.33 7.90
CA ASP A 52 -0.34 -14.65 8.91
C ASP A 52 1.05 -14.24 8.38
N PRO A 53 1.15 -13.46 7.29
CA PRO A 53 2.41 -13.21 6.61
C PRO A 53 3.39 -12.39 7.45
N ALA A 54 4.70 -12.60 7.24
CA ALA A 54 5.76 -11.83 7.90
C ALA A 54 5.84 -10.39 7.37
N LEU A 55 5.49 -10.17 6.10
CA LEU A 55 5.42 -8.86 5.46
C LEU A 55 4.36 -8.86 4.36
N VAL A 56 3.91 -7.66 3.96
CA VAL A 56 3.05 -7.47 2.79
C VAL A 56 3.63 -6.42 1.85
N ILE A 57 3.49 -6.67 0.53
CA ILE A 57 3.84 -5.72 -0.52
C ILE A 57 2.61 -5.55 -1.42
N ALA A 58 2.01 -4.37 -1.42
CA ALA A 58 0.88 -4.02 -2.26
C ALA A 58 1.38 -3.24 -3.49
N LEU A 59 1.24 -3.81 -4.68
CA LEU A 59 1.63 -3.15 -5.93
C LEU A 59 0.48 -2.28 -6.43
N HIS A 60 0.77 -1.03 -6.65
CA HIS A 60 -0.13 0.01 -7.16
C HIS A 60 0.46 0.69 -8.39
N THR A 61 -0.25 1.61 -8.99
CA THR A 61 0.19 2.60 -9.96
C THR A 61 -0.37 3.94 -9.55
N GLN A 62 0.39 5.02 -9.55
CA GLN A 62 1.71 5.21 -10.14
C GLN A 62 2.51 6.23 -9.30
N GLY A 63 3.84 6.36 -9.56
CA GLY A 63 4.63 7.43 -8.90
C GLY A 63 6.09 7.06 -8.68
N LYS A 64 6.51 5.80 -8.91
CA LYS A 64 7.86 5.30 -8.59
C LYS A 64 8.25 5.58 -7.12
N ALA A 65 7.30 5.34 -6.21
CA ALA A 65 7.45 5.55 -4.78
C ALA A 65 7.16 4.28 -3.98
N ILE A 66 7.75 4.17 -2.80
CA ILE A 66 7.56 3.09 -1.84
C ILE A 66 7.13 3.71 -0.52
N TYR A 67 5.89 3.47 -0.12
CA TYR A 67 5.36 3.90 1.16
C TYR A 67 5.50 2.76 2.18
N TRP A 68 6.14 3.01 3.32
CA TRP A 68 6.62 1.99 4.22
C TRP A 68 6.08 2.04 5.66
N LYS A 69 5.47 3.15 6.08
CA LYS A 69 4.94 3.30 7.45
C LYS A 69 3.45 3.64 7.48
N PHE A 70 2.85 3.55 8.65
CA PHE A 70 1.51 4.02 8.94
C PHE A 70 1.55 4.97 10.15
N GLN A 71 1.33 6.25 9.90
CA GLN A 71 1.38 7.31 10.90
C GLN A 71 2.70 7.22 11.72
N GLU A 72 2.60 7.26 13.04
CA GLU A 72 3.74 7.12 13.96
C GLU A 72 4.01 5.66 14.37
N ASP A 73 3.35 4.69 13.73
CA ASP A 73 3.57 3.27 14.00
C ASP A 73 4.94 2.84 13.49
N PHE A 74 5.86 2.61 14.41
CA PHE A 74 7.20 2.13 14.11
C PHE A 74 7.23 0.60 14.04
N VAL A 75 7.89 0.08 13.00
CA VAL A 75 8.19 -1.34 12.83
C VAL A 75 9.69 -1.48 12.63
N ALA A 76 10.35 -2.21 13.53
CA ALA A 76 11.80 -2.42 13.48
C ALA A 76 12.21 -3.09 12.15
N GLY A 77 13.27 -2.59 11.50
CA GLY A 77 13.79 -3.10 10.23
C GLY A 77 12.97 -2.71 8.98
N ALA A 78 11.80 -2.07 9.14
CA ALA A 78 10.96 -1.73 7.99
C ALA A 78 11.57 -0.62 7.13
N GLN A 79 12.24 0.35 7.73
CA GLN A 79 12.89 1.42 6.99
C GLN A 79 14.11 0.91 6.23
N GLU A 80 14.91 0.06 6.86
CA GLU A 80 16.12 -0.55 6.29
C GLU A 80 15.74 -1.44 5.09
N LEU A 81 14.74 -2.28 5.23
CA LEU A 81 14.22 -3.11 4.14
C LEU A 81 13.63 -2.25 3.01
N GLY A 82 12.89 -1.19 3.37
CA GLY A 82 12.37 -0.22 2.40
C GLY A 82 13.47 0.53 1.64
N ALA A 83 14.58 0.89 2.31
CA ALA A 83 15.74 1.50 1.67
C ALA A 83 16.42 0.56 0.68
N GLU A 84 16.49 -0.74 0.99
CA GLU A 84 16.99 -1.74 0.05
C GLU A 84 16.05 -1.91 -1.15
N PHE A 85 14.73 -1.92 -0.93
CA PHE A 85 13.75 -1.90 -2.03
C PHE A 85 13.93 -0.69 -2.94
N ALA A 86 14.14 0.51 -2.36
CA ALA A 86 14.41 1.74 -3.11
C ALA A 86 15.70 1.63 -3.94
N ARG A 87 16.77 1.11 -3.33
CA ARG A 87 18.05 0.90 -4.02
C ARG A 87 17.92 -0.04 -5.22
N LEU A 88 17.17 -1.15 -5.07
CA LEU A 88 17.00 -2.16 -6.12
C LEU A 88 16.10 -1.71 -7.26
N SER A 89 15.04 -0.96 -6.95
CA SER A 89 14.04 -0.54 -7.92
C SER A 89 14.34 0.82 -8.57
N GLY A 90 15.14 1.65 -7.93
CA GLY A 90 15.30 3.07 -8.27
C GLY A 90 14.08 3.93 -7.90
N TYR A 91 13.15 3.40 -7.07
CA TYR A 91 11.99 4.14 -6.58
C TYR A 91 12.33 4.90 -5.30
N ALA A 92 11.63 6.00 -5.03
CA ALA A 92 11.84 6.77 -3.81
C ALA A 92 11.19 6.08 -2.60
N LEU A 93 11.90 5.98 -1.48
CA LEU A 93 11.29 5.61 -0.19
C LEU A 93 10.69 6.87 0.43
N GLU A 94 9.39 6.90 0.62
CA GLU A 94 8.65 8.08 1.05
C GLU A 94 7.62 7.79 2.14
N ASP A 95 7.24 8.84 2.84
CA ASP A 95 6.08 8.82 3.71
C ASP A 95 4.80 9.01 2.88
N THR A 96 3.78 8.23 3.19
CA THR A 96 2.48 8.39 2.53
C THR A 96 1.93 9.80 2.79
N PRO A 97 1.51 10.55 1.76
CA PRO A 97 0.87 11.84 1.96
C PRO A 97 -0.32 11.74 2.93
N TYR A 98 -0.41 12.65 3.90
CA TYR A 98 -1.38 12.56 5.00
C TYR A 98 -2.82 12.28 4.55
N ALA A 99 -3.29 12.95 3.51
CA ALA A 99 -4.66 12.77 3.00
C ALA A 99 -4.93 11.37 2.41
N SER A 100 -3.90 10.59 2.14
CA SER A 100 -3.96 9.23 1.57
C SER A 100 -3.42 8.16 2.53
N SER A 101 -3.05 8.53 3.75
CA SER A 101 -2.37 7.65 4.71
C SER A 101 -3.32 6.96 5.70
N PHE A 102 -4.58 6.71 5.28
CA PHE A 102 -5.59 6.05 6.11
C PHE A 102 -6.39 5.04 5.31
N ALA A 103 -6.85 4.00 6.01
CA ALA A 103 -7.72 2.96 5.50
C ALA A 103 -7.15 2.10 4.37
N GLY A 104 -5.85 2.17 4.09
CA GLY A 104 -5.16 1.31 3.14
C GLY A 104 -4.92 -0.10 3.69
N TYR A 105 -4.71 -1.07 2.77
CA TYR A 105 -4.37 -2.45 3.15
C TYR A 105 -3.06 -2.53 3.92
N LYS A 106 -2.00 -1.89 3.43
CA LYS A 106 -0.71 -1.77 4.12
C LYS A 106 -0.86 -1.15 5.51
N ASP A 107 -1.65 -0.08 5.62
CA ASP A 107 -1.86 0.65 6.87
C ASP A 107 -2.50 -0.23 7.94
N TRP A 108 -3.52 -1.00 7.53
CA TRP A 108 -4.18 -1.97 8.39
C TRP A 108 -3.23 -3.09 8.82
N PHE A 109 -2.43 -3.62 7.90
CA PHE A 109 -1.46 -4.65 8.21
C PHE A 109 -0.43 -4.16 9.24
N ILE A 110 0.19 -3.02 9.02
CA ILE A 110 1.16 -2.43 9.96
C ILE A 110 0.51 -2.24 11.34
N LYS A 111 -0.69 -1.66 11.37
CA LYS A 111 -1.40 -1.36 12.62
C LYS A 111 -1.71 -2.61 13.44
N VAL A 112 -2.13 -3.69 12.79
CA VAL A 112 -2.61 -4.91 13.46
C VAL A 112 -1.46 -5.87 13.80
N TRP A 113 -0.56 -6.12 12.85
CA TRP A 113 0.52 -7.11 13.02
C TRP A 113 1.83 -6.53 13.55
N ARG A 114 2.01 -5.21 13.48
CA ARG A 114 3.29 -4.58 13.81
C ARG A 114 4.46 -5.21 13.03
N ARG A 115 4.19 -5.57 11.78
CA ARG A 115 5.13 -6.15 10.83
C ARG A 115 5.30 -5.23 9.62
N PRO A 116 6.40 -5.37 8.83
CA PRO A 116 6.66 -4.53 7.67
C PRO A 116 5.54 -4.65 6.62
N GLY A 117 5.09 -3.52 6.12
CA GLY A 117 4.11 -3.44 5.04
C GLY A 117 4.45 -2.30 4.11
N TYR A 118 4.35 -2.54 2.80
CA TYR A 118 4.73 -1.57 1.77
C TYR A 118 3.63 -1.41 0.73
N THR A 119 3.45 -0.17 0.29
CA THR A 119 2.76 0.15 -0.97
C THR A 119 3.81 0.60 -1.96
N VAL A 120 3.88 -0.07 -3.12
CA VAL A 120 4.81 0.23 -4.20
C VAL A 120 4.03 0.83 -5.36
N GLU A 121 4.21 2.12 -5.62
CA GLU A 121 3.59 2.85 -6.72
C GLU A 121 4.42 2.68 -7.99
N CYS A 122 4.06 1.70 -8.80
CA CYS A 122 4.81 1.27 -9.97
C CYS A 122 4.65 2.23 -11.16
N GLY A 123 5.77 2.51 -11.86
CA GLY A 123 5.76 3.29 -13.09
C GLY A 123 5.43 4.77 -12.88
N SER A 124 5.19 5.49 -13.97
CA SER A 124 4.93 6.94 -13.95
C SER A 124 4.01 7.37 -15.09
N GLY A 125 3.32 8.52 -14.92
CA GLY A 125 2.44 9.10 -15.93
C GLY A 125 0.98 9.10 -15.50
N GLN A 126 0.07 8.83 -16.41
CA GLN A 126 -1.36 8.83 -16.17
C GLN A 126 -1.93 7.42 -16.24
N ASN A 127 -2.76 7.05 -15.27
CA ASN A 127 -3.45 5.76 -15.27
C ASN A 127 -4.60 5.70 -16.31
N PRO A 128 -4.81 4.54 -16.99
CA PRO A 128 -3.98 3.34 -16.91
C PRO A 128 -2.61 3.53 -17.58
N LEU A 129 -1.55 2.99 -16.97
CA LEU A 129 -0.21 3.08 -17.54
C LEU A 129 -0.13 2.28 -18.86
N PRO A 130 0.61 2.77 -19.87
CA PRO A 130 0.77 2.05 -21.13
C PRO A 130 1.59 0.77 -20.94
N LEU A 131 1.24 -0.28 -21.68
CA LEU A 131 1.94 -1.57 -21.64
C LEU A 131 3.44 -1.48 -21.97
N SER A 132 3.87 -0.43 -22.67
CA SER A 132 5.29 -0.17 -22.95
C SER A 132 6.14 0.02 -21.69
N GLN A 133 5.54 0.35 -20.54
CA GLN A 133 6.25 0.44 -19.26
C GLN A 133 6.42 -0.91 -18.55
N PHE A 134 5.79 -1.99 -19.04
CA PHE A 134 5.76 -3.27 -18.34
C PHE A 134 7.15 -3.81 -18.02
N GLU A 135 8.06 -3.80 -19.00
CA GLU A 135 9.40 -4.35 -18.83
C GLU A 135 10.22 -3.59 -17.77
N GLU A 136 10.14 -2.27 -17.77
CA GLU A 136 10.80 -1.42 -16.77
C GLU A 136 10.23 -1.67 -15.37
N ILE A 137 8.89 -1.68 -15.25
CA ILE A 137 8.19 -1.95 -13.99
C ILE A 137 8.53 -3.35 -13.48
N TYR A 138 8.50 -4.35 -14.34
CA TYR A 138 8.81 -5.74 -13.97
C TYR A 138 10.21 -5.88 -13.38
N ARG A 139 11.23 -5.28 -14.04
CA ARG A 139 12.61 -5.30 -13.54
C ARG A 139 12.75 -4.59 -12.19
N ALA A 140 12.14 -3.43 -12.03
CA ALA A 140 12.15 -2.69 -10.77
C ALA A 140 11.50 -3.48 -9.62
N VAL A 141 10.34 -4.08 -9.89
CA VAL A 141 9.55 -4.81 -8.88
C VAL A 141 10.15 -6.18 -8.55
N LEU A 142 10.80 -6.84 -9.52
CA LEU A 142 11.39 -8.17 -9.29
C LEU A 142 12.39 -8.16 -8.13
N GLY A 143 13.27 -7.16 -8.07
CA GLY A 143 14.22 -7.01 -6.96
C GLY A 143 13.53 -6.85 -5.61
N ILE A 144 12.46 -6.05 -5.56
CA ILE A 144 11.64 -5.85 -4.36
C ILE A 144 11.03 -7.19 -3.90
N LEU A 145 10.40 -7.94 -4.83
CA LEU A 145 9.72 -9.20 -4.49
C LEU A 145 10.70 -10.28 -4.04
N VAL A 146 11.84 -10.42 -4.71
CA VAL A 146 12.87 -11.40 -4.31
C VAL A 146 13.41 -11.08 -2.93
N THR A 147 13.81 -9.83 -2.68
CA THR A 147 14.32 -9.42 -1.35
C THR A 147 13.24 -9.52 -0.28
N GLY A 148 12.00 -9.17 -0.60
CA GLY A 148 10.88 -9.34 0.33
C GLY A 148 10.62 -10.80 0.73
N ALA A 149 10.87 -11.74 -0.18
CA ALA A 149 10.72 -13.17 0.08
C ALA A 149 11.91 -13.80 0.83
N THR A 150 13.12 -13.29 0.64
CA THR A 150 14.37 -13.87 1.19
C THR A 150 14.90 -13.13 2.41
N GLY A 151 14.45 -11.92 2.66
CA GLY A 151 15.01 -11.00 3.65
C GLY A 151 16.19 -10.19 3.10
N LEU A 152 16.76 -9.31 3.95
CA LEU A 152 17.98 -8.60 3.62
C LEU A 152 19.14 -9.59 3.47
N PRO A 153 20.02 -9.41 2.47
CA PRO A 153 21.26 -10.15 2.45
C PRO A 153 22.06 -9.84 3.73
N GLY A 154 22.48 -10.91 4.41
CA GLY A 154 23.28 -10.82 5.64
C GLY A 154 24.67 -10.23 5.39
#